data_32c37c18f2e6c6fc20e9ad2505b21f30
#
_entry.id   32c37c18f2e6c6fc20e9ad2505b21f30
#
_cell.length_a   1.000
_cell.length_b   1.000
_cell.length_c   1.000
_cell.angle_alpha   90.00
_cell.angle_beta   90.00
_cell.angle_gamma   90.00
#
_symmetry.space_group_name_H-M   'P 1'
#
loop_
_entity.id
_entity.type
_entity.pdbx_description
1 polymer ?
#
loop_
_entity_poly.entity_id
_entity_poly.type
_entity_poly.pdbx_seq_one_letter_code
_entity_poly.pdbx_strand_id
1 'polypeptide(L)'
;MRTIKGSLVVLLFYSLVVFVSPDFAQGNNSGFVLPPDPGKAGKVTLLGIDTDGDGVRDDIQRYIYFTYPDDKKLRLGLTYYAIEFQGVLKDANDREAAYDHANKMARHGDCLWYLKGEEAIDICRALRAKILNTRE
;
A
#
# COMPACT_ATOMS: atom_id res chain seq x y z
N MET A 1 19.03 84.15 -10.27
CA MET A 1 18.70 83.02 -11.13
C MET A 1 19.27 81.77 -10.48
N ARG A 2 18.46 81.02 -9.80
CA ARG A 2 18.82 79.71 -9.13
C ARG A 2 17.93 78.62 -9.67
N THR A 3 18.53 77.71 -10.41
CA THR A 3 17.92 76.52 -10.95
C THR A 3 17.82 75.43 -9.87
N ILE A 4 16.61 75.06 -9.57
CA ILE A 4 16.31 73.93 -8.64
C ILE A 4 16.27 72.66 -9.48
N LYS A 5 17.26 71.76 -9.24
CA LYS A 5 17.24 70.43 -9.81
C LYS A 5 16.31 69.57 -8.98
N GLY A 6 15.21 69.16 -9.56
CA GLY A 6 14.27 68.19 -8.97
C GLY A 6 14.87 66.77 -9.02
N SER A 7 15.11 66.22 -7.86
CA SER A 7 15.52 64.84 -7.72
C SER A 7 14.30 63.94 -7.70
N LEU A 8 14.12 63.17 -8.76
CA LEU A 8 13.04 62.18 -8.90
C LEU A 8 13.41 60.95 -8.05
N VAL A 9 12.81 60.86 -6.88
CA VAL A 9 12.95 59.66 -6.04
C VAL A 9 11.96 58.63 -6.57
N VAL A 10 12.49 57.64 -7.31
CA VAL A 10 11.74 56.46 -7.74
C VAL A 10 11.67 55.50 -6.56
N LEU A 11 10.52 55.46 -5.87
CA LEU A 11 10.23 54.48 -4.88
C LEU A 11 9.87 53.14 -5.58
N LEU A 12 10.85 52.26 -5.66
CA LEU A 12 10.63 50.87 -6.04
C LEU A 12 9.92 50.15 -4.90
N PHE A 13 8.61 49.98 -5.02
CA PHE A 13 7.85 49.06 -4.20
C PHE A 13 8.22 47.62 -4.60
N TYR A 14 9.17 47.04 -3.87
CA TYR A 14 9.38 45.57 -3.91
C TYR A 14 8.18 44.92 -3.27
N SER A 15 7.25 44.46 -4.10
CA SER A 15 6.14 43.60 -3.67
C SER A 15 6.74 42.24 -3.34
N LEU A 16 6.95 42.02 -2.03
CA LEU A 16 7.34 40.71 -1.51
C LEU A 16 6.15 39.77 -1.63
N VAL A 17 6.06 39.05 -2.75
CA VAL A 17 5.11 37.95 -2.90
C VAL A 17 5.61 36.83 -2.02
N VAL A 18 5.07 36.76 -0.80
CA VAL A 18 5.23 35.61 0.06
C VAL A 18 4.44 34.46 -0.58
N PHE A 19 5.13 33.57 -1.27
CA PHE A 19 4.60 32.27 -1.64
C PHE A 19 4.36 31.51 -0.33
N VAL A 20 3.15 31.60 0.19
CA VAL A 20 2.68 30.66 1.19
C VAL A 20 2.47 29.34 0.44
N SER A 21 3.50 28.50 0.45
CA SER A 21 3.32 27.09 0.11
C SER A 21 2.25 26.56 1.07
N PRO A 22 1.19 25.88 0.60
CA PRO A 22 0.37 25.13 1.51
C PRO A 22 1.29 24.06 2.09
N ASP A 23 1.77 24.27 3.32
CA ASP A 23 2.26 23.21 4.16
C ASP A 23 1.12 22.19 4.22
N PHE A 24 1.24 21.17 3.40
CA PHE A 24 0.58 19.91 3.67
C PHE A 24 1.09 19.52 5.05
N ALA A 25 0.33 19.88 6.06
CA ALA A 25 0.47 19.33 7.38
C ALA A 25 0.35 17.81 7.24
N GLN A 26 1.47 17.16 6.98
CA GLN A 26 1.64 15.73 7.16
C GLN A 26 1.48 15.49 8.66
N GLY A 27 0.22 15.45 9.08
CA GLY A 27 -0.13 14.83 10.32
C GLY A 27 0.41 13.41 10.25
N ASN A 28 1.41 13.10 11.07
CA ASN A 28 1.89 11.76 11.35
C ASN A 28 0.80 10.96 12.09
N ASN A 29 -0.39 10.92 11.52
CA ASN A 29 -1.30 9.82 11.69
C ASN A 29 -0.88 8.79 10.66
N SER A 30 -0.05 7.84 11.06
CA SER A 30 0.12 6.56 10.39
C SER A 30 -1.20 5.77 10.50
N GLY A 31 -2.29 6.40 10.09
CA GLY A 31 -3.55 5.75 9.86
C GLY A 31 -3.37 4.87 8.64
N PHE A 32 -3.44 3.57 8.83
CA PHE A 32 -3.54 2.62 7.75
C PHE A 32 -4.66 3.07 6.80
N VAL A 33 -4.28 3.53 5.61
CA VAL A 33 -5.21 3.96 4.56
C VAL A 33 -5.41 2.79 3.62
N LEU A 34 -6.63 2.28 3.59
CA LEU A 34 -6.97 1.19 2.68
C LEU A 34 -6.94 1.72 1.23
N PRO A 35 -6.27 1.03 0.28
CA PRO A 35 -6.26 1.44 -1.11
C PRO A 35 -7.65 1.46 -1.71
N PRO A 36 -7.88 2.22 -2.80
CA PRO A 36 -9.17 2.24 -3.50
C PRO A 36 -9.53 0.85 -4.02
N ASP A 37 -10.83 0.57 -4.17
CA ASP A 37 -11.28 -0.70 -4.75
C ASP A 37 -10.95 -0.72 -6.25
N PRO A 38 -10.08 -1.64 -6.73
CA PRO A 38 -9.73 -1.72 -8.13
C PRO A 38 -10.83 -2.35 -8.99
N GLY A 39 -11.90 -2.87 -8.40
CA GLY A 39 -13.01 -3.50 -9.09
C GLY A 39 -12.57 -4.62 -10.03
N LYS A 40 -13.16 -4.66 -11.24
CA LYS A 40 -12.81 -5.68 -12.25
C LYS A 40 -11.40 -5.53 -12.79
N ALA A 41 -10.85 -4.31 -12.81
CA ALA A 41 -9.50 -4.04 -13.30
C ALA A 41 -8.43 -4.76 -12.47
N GLY A 42 -8.62 -4.88 -11.16
CA GLY A 42 -7.73 -5.60 -10.25
C GLY A 42 -7.63 -7.10 -10.53
N LYS A 43 -8.56 -7.65 -11.34
CA LYS A 43 -8.61 -9.08 -11.65
C LYS A 43 -8.19 -9.42 -13.10
N VAL A 44 -7.69 -8.46 -13.85
CA VAL A 44 -7.28 -8.68 -15.25
C VAL A 44 -6.04 -9.55 -15.35
N THR A 45 -5.13 -9.41 -14.41
CA THR A 45 -3.91 -10.22 -14.32
C THR A 45 -3.85 -10.96 -12.99
N LEU A 46 -3.03 -12.00 -12.92
CA LEU A 46 -2.82 -12.75 -11.67
C LEU A 46 -2.19 -11.88 -10.57
N LEU A 47 -1.31 -10.94 -10.96
CA LEU A 47 -0.66 -10.02 -10.05
C LEU A 47 -1.57 -8.84 -9.64
N GLY A 48 -2.64 -8.57 -10.41
CA GLY A 48 -3.63 -7.54 -10.12
C GLY A 48 -3.09 -6.12 -10.10
N ILE A 49 -3.68 -5.28 -9.26
CA ILE A 49 -3.27 -3.89 -9.01
C ILE A 49 -2.85 -3.78 -7.55
N ASP A 50 -1.70 -3.17 -7.33
CA ASP A 50 -1.11 -2.82 -6.04
C ASP A 50 -0.75 -1.33 -6.14
N THR A 51 -1.66 -0.47 -5.66
CA THR A 51 -1.56 0.98 -5.85
C THR A 51 -0.59 1.62 -4.88
N ASP A 52 -0.48 1.09 -3.65
CA ASP A 52 0.39 1.62 -2.60
C ASP A 52 1.77 0.95 -2.57
N GLY A 53 1.99 -0.10 -3.39
CA GLY A 53 3.27 -0.76 -3.54
C GLY A 53 3.69 -1.57 -2.31
N ASP A 54 2.73 -2.03 -1.49
CA ASP A 54 3.01 -2.80 -0.28
C ASP A 54 3.27 -4.29 -0.55
N GLY A 55 3.14 -4.72 -1.81
CA GLY A 55 3.33 -6.10 -2.26
C GLY A 55 2.08 -6.96 -2.17
N VAL A 56 0.93 -6.38 -1.81
CA VAL A 56 -0.38 -7.05 -1.80
C VAL A 56 -1.31 -6.35 -2.78
N ARG A 57 -2.03 -7.11 -3.58
CA ARG A 57 -3.09 -6.56 -4.43
C ARG A 57 -4.12 -5.80 -3.59
N ASP A 58 -4.56 -4.65 -4.08
CA ASP A 58 -5.54 -3.79 -3.40
C ASP A 58 -6.83 -4.54 -3.03
N ASP A 59 -7.36 -5.40 -3.91
CA ASP A 59 -8.57 -6.18 -3.63
C ASP A 59 -8.35 -7.24 -2.55
N ILE A 60 -7.14 -7.79 -2.43
CA ILE A 60 -6.76 -8.75 -1.38
C ILE A 60 -6.58 -8.03 -0.04
N GLN A 61 -5.91 -6.88 -0.04
CA GLN A 61 -5.74 -6.06 1.15
C GLN A 61 -7.11 -5.65 1.72
N ARG A 62 -8.04 -5.22 0.85
CA ARG A 62 -9.44 -4.93 1.21
C ARG A 62 -10.17 -6.14 1.74
N TYR A 63 -10.03 -7.31 1.08
CA TYR A 63 -10.61 -8.56 1.54
C TYR A 63 -10.17 -8.90 2.97
N ILE A 64 -8.87 -8.87 3.25
CA ILE A 64 -8.32 -9.11 4.59
C ILE A 64 -8.90 -8.13 5.61
N TYR A 65 -8.95 -6.86 5.26
CA TYR A 65 -9.41 -5.81 6.16
C TYR A 65 -10.89 -5.97 6.54
N PHE A 66 -11.75 -6.20 5.55
CA PHE A 66 -13.20 -6.29 5.78
C PHE A 66 -13.65 -7.64 6.32
N THR A 67 -12.89 -8.71 6.07
CA THR A 67 -13.20 -10.03 6.61
C THR A 67 -12.85 -10.15 8.09
N TYR A 68 -11.78 -9.48 8.52
CA TYR A 68 -11.28 -9.55 9.89
C TYR A 68 -11.13 -8.16 10.53
N PRO A 69 -12.23 -7.38 10.68
CA PRO A 69 -12.16 -5.96 11.08
C PRO A 69 -11.56 -5.77 12.48
N ASP A 70 -11.82 -6.68 13.39
CA ASP A 70 -11.47 -6.57 14.81
C ASP A 70 -10.17 -7.30 15.19
N ASP A 71 -9.61 -8.11 14.28
CA ASP A 71 -8.39 -8.89 14.56
C ASP A 71 -7.17 -8.33 13.81
N LYS A 72 -6.55 -7.31 14.41
CA LYS A 72 -5.36 -6.66 13.83
C LYS A 72 -4.16 -7.61 13.66
N LYS A 73 -3.98 -8.58 14.59
CA LYS A 73 -2.86 -9.53 14.53
C LYS A 73 -3.05 -10.50 13.37
N LEU A 74 -4.28 -11.00 13.21
CA LEU A 74 -4.62 -11.88 12.10
C LEU A 74 -4.46 -11.15 10.77
N ARG A 75 -4.97 -9.91 10.65
CA ARG A 75 -4.78 -9.12 9.42
C ARG A 75 -3.33 -8.97 9.06
N LEU A 76 -2.47 -8.61 10.03
CA LEU A 76 -1.04 -8.47 9.79
C LEU A 76 -0.40 -9.77 9.30
N GLY A 77 -0.71 -10.90 9.94
CA GLY A 77 -0.22 -12.22 9.53
C GLY A 77 -0.68 -12.60 8.13
N LEU A 78 -1.95 -12.34 7.80
CA LEU A 78 -2.50 -12.61 6.46
C LEU A 78 -1.91 -11.68 5.38
N THR A 79 -1.61 -10.43 5.72
CA THR A 79 -0.94 -9.50 4.81
C THR A 79 0.46 -10.04 4.43
N TYR A 80 1.28 -10.41 5.41
CA TYR A 80 2.59 -10.99 5.12
C TYR A 80 2.50 -12.33 4.36
N TYR A 81 1.52 -13.16 4.70
CA TYR A 81 1.29 -14.40 3.95
C TYR A 81 0.91 -14.11 2.49
N ALA A 82 0.07 -13.09 2.24
CA ALA A 82 -0.33 -12.67 0.90
C ALA A 82 0.84 -12.10 0.10
N ILE A 83 1.70 -11.26 0.70
CA ILE A 83 2.92 -10.72 0.07
C ILE A 83 3.77 -11.86 -0.48
N GLU A 84 4.07 -12.86 0.35
CA GLU A 84 4.93 -13.96 -0.05
C GLU A 84 4.26 -14.88 -1.09
N PHE A 85 2.94 -15.10 -0.99
CA PHE A 85 2.24 -15.88 -2.00
C PHE A 85 2.20 -15.16 -3.36
N GLN A 86 2.02 -13.84 -3.37
CA GLN A 86 2.13 -13.05 -4.60
C GLN A 86 3.57 -13.01 -5.14
N GLY A 87 4.57 -13.01 -4.27
CA GLY A 87 5.97 -13.18 -4.65
C GLY A 87 6.22 -14.49 -5.39
N VAL A 88 5.69 -15.62 -4.88
CA VAL A 88 5.76 -16.92 -5.58
C VAL A 88 5.16 -16.83 -6.99
N LEU A 89 4.02 -16.13 -7.14
CA LEU A 89 3.36 -16.00 -8.45
C LEU A 89 4.13 -15.09 -9.40
N LYS A 90 4.69 -13.99 -8.88
CA LYS A 90 5.48 -13.01 -9.62
C LYS A 90 6.76 -13.64 -10.17
N ASP A 91 7.46 -14.38 -9.31
CA ASP A 91 8.77 -14.94 -9.59
C ASP A 91 8.68 -16.43 -10.02
N ALA A 92 7.51 -16.86 -10.55
CA ALA A 92 7.25 -18.25 -10.93
C ALA A 92 8.26 -18.83 -11.96
N ASN A 93 8.93 -17.99 -12.73
CA ASN A 93 9.96 -18.36 -13.68
C ASN A 93 11.39 -18.37 -13.10
N ASP A 94 11.55 -17.84 -11.87
CA ASP A 94 12.79 -17.90 -11.09
C ASP A 94 12.60 -18.85 -9.93
N ARG A 95 13.14 -20.07 -10.08
CA ARG A 95 12.98 -21.14 -9.10
C ARG A 95 13.52 -20.76 -7.73
N GLU A 96 14.65 -20.06 -7.67
CA GLU A 96 15.30 -19.70 -6.40
C GLU A 96 14.49 -18.64 -5.67
N ALA A 97 14.09 -17.58 -6.37
CA ALA A 97 13.25 -16.54 -5.82
C ALA A 97 11.87 -17.07 -5.38
N ALA A 98 11.21 -17.87 -6.22
CA ALA A 98 9.94 -18.49 -5.84
C ALA A 98 10.05 -19.40 -4.62
N TYR A 99 11.17 -20.15 -4.48
CA TYR A 99 11.39 -20.99 -3.33
C TYR A 99 11.65 -20.19 -2.04
N ASP A 100 12.35 -19.07 -2.13
CA ASP A 100 12.56 -18.17 -0.99
C ASP A 100 11.21 -17.60 -0.49
N HIS A 101 10.37 -17.12 -1.41
CA HIS A 101 9.02 -16.68 -1.08
C HIS A 101 8.17 -17.80 -0.45
N ALA A 102 8.22 -19.02 -0.99
CA ALA A 102 7.49 -20.15 -0.42
C ALA A 102 7.92 -20.48 1.02
N ASN A 103 9.23 -20.39 1.31
CA ASN A 103 9.75 -20.62 2.66
C ASN A 103 9.32 -19.51 3.63
N LYS A 104 9.29 -18.26 3.20
CA LYS A 104 8.78 -17.14 4.00
C LYS A 104 7.28 -17.29 4.25
N MET A 105 6.52 -17.66 3.22
CA MET A 105 5.08 -17.93 3.33
C MET A 105 4.80 -19.04 4.36
N ALA A 106 5.58 -20.13 4.38
CA ALA A 106 5.43 -21.19 5.35
C ALA A 106 5.60 -20.67 6.79
N ARG A 107 6.63 -19.85 7.05
CA ARG A 107 6.84 -19.22 8.36
C ARG A 107 5.69 -18.31 8.79
N HIS A 108 5.08 -17.57 7.85
CA HIS A 108 3.88 -16.79 8.14
C HIS A 108 2.67 -17.68 8.41
N GLY A 109 2.58 -18.84 7.73
CA GLY A 109 1.59 -19.88 8.02
C GLY A 109 1.70 -20.42 9.46
N ASP A 110 2.92 -20.65 9.95
CA ASP A 110 3.17 -21.07 11.34
C ASP A 110 2.71 -20.00 12.35
N CYS A 111 2.94 -18.71 12.05
CA CYS A 111 2.43 -17.61 12.87
C CYS A 111 0.89 -17.58 12.90
N LEU A 112 0.24 -17.82 11.77
CA LEU A 112 -1.23 -17.88 11.68
C LEU A 112 -1.77 -19.10 12.45
N TRP A 113 -1.08 -20.22 12.37
CA TRP A 113 -1.41 -21.40 13.17
C TRP A 113 -1.32 -21.12 14.68
N TYR A 114 -0.29 -20.41 15.12
CA TYR A 114 -0.16 -20.00 16.52
C TYR A 114 -1.32 -19.11 16.97
N LEU A 115 -1.83 -18.25 16.10
CA LEU A 115 -2.94 -17.32 16.40
C LEU A 115 -4.31 -18.02 16.40
N LYS A 116 -4.54 -18.99 15.50
CA LYS A 116 -5.88 -19.54 15.18
C LYS A 116 -5.98 -21.05 15.26
N GLY A 117 -4.88 -21.77 15.49
CA GLY A 117 -4.89 -23.23 15.48
C GLY A 117 -5.34 -23.80 14.14
N GLU A 118 -6.18 -24.83 14.18
CA GLU A 118 -6.68 -25.51 12.97
C GLU A 118 -7.47 -24.59 12.02
N GLU A 119 -8.13 -23.57 12.54
CA GLU A 119 -8.86 -22.59 11.72
C GLU A 119 -7.95 -21.88 10.73
N ALA A 120 -6.65 -21.72 11.06
CA ALA A 120 -5.66 -21.09 10.16
C ALA A 120 -5.57 -21.79 8.79
N ILE A 121 -5.80 -23.09 8.72
CA ILE A 121 -5.77 -23.85 7.46
C ILE A 121 -6.86 -23.34 6.52
N ASP A 122 -8.08 -23.19 7.03
CA ASP A 122 -9.22 -22.75 6.22
C ASP A 122 -9.11 -21.27 5.85
N ILE A 123 -8.62 -20.45 6.78
CA ILE A 123 -8.35 -19.03 6.54
C ILE A 123 -7.31 -18.87 5.41
N CYS A 124 -6.17 -19.57 5.47
CA CYS A 124 -5.14 -19.52 4.44
C CYS A 124 -5.64 -20.08 3.10
N ARG A 125 -6.47 -21.14 3.14
CA ARG A 125 -7.09 -21.71 1.93
C ARG A 125 -8.01 -20.71 1.27
N ALA A 126 -8.87 -20.05 2.04
CA ALA A 126 -9.79 -19.03 1.54
C ALA A 126 -9.04 -17.84 0.93
N LEU A 127 -7.97 -17.36 1.60
CA LEU A 127 -7.13 -16.27 1.09
C LEU A 127 -6.46 -16.66 -0.23
N ARG A 128 -5.86 -17.84 -0.32
CA ARG A 128 -5.24 -18.34 -1.57
C ARG A 128 -6.24 -18.46 -2.70
N ALA A 129 -7.42 -19.01 -2.42
CA ALA A 129 -8.49 -19.09 -3.42
C ALA A 129 -8.88 -17.70 -3.93
N LYS A 130 -8.93 -16.70 -3.04
CA LYS A 130 -9.23 -15.32 -3.41
C LYS A 130 -8.14 -14.70 -4.28
N ILE A 131 -6.86 -14.92 -3.96
CA ILE A 131 -5.72 -14.44 -4.76
C ILE A 131 -5.73 -15.09 -6.16
N LEU A 132 -6.03 -16.39 -6.25
CA LEU A 132 -6.04 -17.13 -7.51
C LEU A 132 -7.31 -16.91 -8.34
N ASN A 133 -8.35 -16.32 -7.78
CA ASN A 133 -9.66 -16.09 -8.42
C ASN A 133 -9.63 -14.84 -9.32
N THR A 134 -8.69 -14.81 -10.27
CA THR A 134 -8.53 -13.68 -11.22
C THR A 134 -9.20 -13.93 -12.56
N ARG A 135 -9.78 -15.12 -12.78
CA ARG A 135 -10.30 -15.54 -14.09
C ARG A 135 -11.83 -15.68 -14.16
N GLU A 136 -12.53 -15.09 -13.18
CA GLU A 136 -14.01 -15.00 -13.24
C GLU A 136 -14.49 -13.86 -14.10
#